data_223c9558e5ed7b12a873c0998433b0ec
#
_entry.id   223c9558e5ed7b12a873c0998433b0ec
#
_cell.length_a   1.000
_cell.length_b   1.000
_cell.length_c   1.000
_cell.angle_alpha   90.00
_cell.angle_beta   90.00
_cell.angle_gamma   90.00
#
_symmetry.space_group_name_H-M   'P 1'
#
loop_
_entity.id
_entity.type
_entity.pdbx_description
1 polymer ?
#
loop_
_entity_poly.entity_id
_entity_poly.type
_entity_poly.pdbx_seq_one_letter_code
_entity_poly.pdbx_strand_id
1 'polypeptide(L)'
;MLILRQAAFPMDQDAVVSIFREYVTSPSVSLDFQEYETEFAGLPGKYAAPEGRLLLACEGDTVLGCAALRRVDTSTCEMKRVYVRPAARGRNLGRRLVEALLSEAKLAGYSRICLDVLPEFTAAQTLYASLGFVPAPPVSVNPVPGTKFLALAL
;
A
#
# COMPACT_ATOMS: atom_id res chain seq x y z
N MET A 1 -14.97 -17.05 -3.06
CA MET A 1 -15.35 -15.64 -3.34
C MET A 1 -14.26 -14.72 -2.83
N LEU A 2 -13.84 -13.80 -3.65
CA LEU A 2 -12.85 -12.80 -3.28
C LEU A 2 -13.52 -11.64 -2.53
N ILE A 3 -12.98 -11.28 -1.36
CA ILE A 3 -13.43 -10.12 -0.60
C ILE A 3 -12.24 -9.22 -0.25
N LEU A 4 -12.51 -7.91 -0.22
CA LEU A 4 -11.58 -6.93 0.32
C LEU A 4 -12.10 -6.50 1.68
N ARG A 5 -11.23 -6.54 2.70
CA ARG A 5 -11.63 -6.21 4.07
C ARG A 5 -10.51 -5.49 4.81
N GLN A 6 -10.89 -4.79 5.85
CA GLN A 6 -9.93 -4.19 6.78
C GLN A 6 -9.26 -5.31 7.58
N ALA A 7 -7.95 -5.24 7.73
CA ALA A 7 -7.23 -6.17 8.61
C ALA A 7 -7.63 -5.92 10.06
N ALA A 8 -7.79 -7.00 10.81
CA ALA A 8 -8.14 -6.97 12.23
C ALA A 8 -6.95 -7.47 13.06
N PHE A 9 -6.59 -6.72 14.11
CA PHE A 9 -5.47 -7.07 14.96
C PHE A 9 -5.94 -7.43 16.38
N PRO A 10 -5.35 -8.43 17.02
CA PRO A 10 -4.15 -9.16 16.60
C PRO A 10 -4.40 -10.33 15.63
N MET A 11 -5.63 -10.62 15.25
CA MET A 11 -5.96 -11.84 14.51
C MET A 11 -5.23 -11.98 13.17
N ASP A 12 -5.07 -10.86 12.44
CA ASP A 12 -4.40 -10.85 11.14
C ASP A 12 -2.90 -10.56 11.23
N GLN A 13 -2.33 -10.44 12.42
CA GLN A 13 -0.92 -10.06 12.62
C GLN A 13 0.02 -10.91 11.77
N ASP A 14 -0.06 -12.22 11.89
CA ASP A 14 0.87 -13.13 11.19
C ASP A 14 0.68 -13.08 9.68
N ALA A 15 -0.56 -13.01 9.22
CA ALA A 15 -0.86 -12.92 7.79
C ALA A 15 -0.34 -11.61 7.18
N VAL A 16 -0.49 -10.50 7.89
CA VAL A 16 0.00 -9.19 7.42
C VAL A 16 1.53 -9.18 7.39
N VAL A 17 2.18 -9.64 8.45
CA VAL A 17 3.65 -9.74 8.47
C VAL A 17 4.14 -10.60 7.29
N SER A 18 3.50 -11.73 7.05
CA SER A 18 3.87 -12.63 5.95
C SER A 18 3.82 -11.94 4.59
N ILE A 19 2.70 -11.29 4.27
CA ILE A 19 2.56 -10.65 2.96
C ILE A 19 3.40 -9.37 2.84
N PHE A 20 3.56 -8.61 3.90
CA PHE A 20 4.43 -7.44 3.91
C PHE A 20 5.90 -7.84 3.70
N ARG A 21 6.32 -8.97 4.29
CA ARG A 21 7.67 -9.47 4.11
C ARG A 21 7.92 -9.93 2.67
N GLU A 22 6.93 -10.54 2.04
CA GLU A 22 7.00 -10.84 0.60
C GLU A 22 7.18 -9.56 -0.23
N TYR A 23 6.43 -8.52 0.12
CA TYR A 23 6.51 -7.25 -0.59
C TYR A 23 7.91 -6.64 -0.49
N VAL A 24 8.46 -6.52 0.72
CA VAL A 24 9.75 -5.83 0.92
C VAL A 24 10.93 -6.62 0.35
N THR A 25 10.78 -7.92 0.13
CA THR A 25 11.80 -8.77 -0.49
C THR A 25 11.58 -8.97 -1.99
N SER A 26 10.48 -8.49 -2.55
CA SER A 26 10.15 -8.66 -3.96
C SER A 26 10.99 -7.84 -4.92
N PRO A 27 11.42 -6.58 -4.62
CA PRO A 27 12.24 -5.84 -5.56
C PRO A 27 13.69 -6.34 -5.57
N SER A 28 14.41 -6.01 -6.64
CA SER A 28 15.81 -6.36 -6.79
C SER A 28 16.76 -5.52 -5.92
N VAL A 29 16.23 -4.45 -5.29
CA VAL A 29 16.99 -3.54 -4.41
C VAL A 29 16.54 -3.72 -2.97
N SER A 30 17.43 -3.38 -2.02
CA SER A 30 17.08 -3.42 -0.60
C SER A 30 16.13 -2.28 -0.23
N LEU A 31 15.12 -2.59 0.59
CA LEU A 31 14.22 -1.60 1.19
C LEU A 31 14.53 -1.36 2.67
N ASP A 32 15.73 -1.72 3.14
CA ASP A 32 16.12 -1.56 4.56
C ASP A 32 15.97 -0.12 5.05
N PHE A 33 16.10 0.89 4.16
CA PHE A 33 15.89 2.29 4.51
C PHE A 33 14.48 2.58 5.03
N GLN A 34 13.50 1.70 4.79
CA GLN A 34 12.13 1.87 5.27
C GLN A 34 11.95 1.38 6.72
N GLU A 35 12.98 0.77 7.33
CA GLU A 35 12.94 0.25 8.70
C GLU A 35 11.75 -0.69 8.92
N TYR A 36 11.51 -1.59 7.97
CA TYR A 36 10.29 -2.41 7.97
C TYR A 36 10.22 -3.41 9.12
N GLU A 37 11.33 -3.85 9.69
CA GLU A 37 11.28 -4.76 10.84
C GLU A 37 10.63 -4.09 12.05
N THR A 38 10.96 -2.82 12.31
CA THR A 38 10.31 -2.03 13.37
C THR A 38 8.81 -1.87 13.09
N GLU A 39 8.46 -1.56 11.85
CA GLU A 39 7.07 -1.44 11.42
C GLU A 39 6.30 -2.74 11.67
N PHE A 40 6.86 -3.88 11.26
CA PHE A 40 6.21 -5.20 11.38
C PHE A 40 6.00 -5.59 12.84
N ALA A 41 6.95 -5.28 13.71
CA ALA A 41 6.84 -5.55 15.14
C ALA A 41 5.74 -4.73 15.82
N GLY A 42 5.40 -3.56 15.27
CA GLY A 42 4.43 -2.62 15.85
C GLY A 42 3.09 -2.54 15.16
N LEU A 43 2.77 -3.46 14.23
CA LEU A 43 1.50 -3.42 13.50
C LEU A 43 0.30 -3.46 14.44
N PRO A 44 -0.80 -2.73 14.11
CA PRO A 44 -1.02 -1.94 12.89
C PRO A 44 -0.32 -0.58 12.85
N GLY A 45 0.24 -0.08 13.96
CA GLY A 45 1.00 1.17 14.03
C GLY A 45 0.30 2.33 13.31
N LYS A 46 0.98 2.95 12.36
CA LYS A 46 0.46 4.10 11.61
C LYS A 46 -0.68 3.74 10.64
N TYR A 47 -0.90 2.44 10.38
CA TYR A 47 -2.00 1.99 9.53
C TYR A 47 -3.31 1.80 10.31
N ALA A 48 -3.30 2.02 11.62
CA ALA A 48 -4.49 1.87 12.46
C ALA A 48 -5.51 2.97 12.17
N ALA A 49 -6.81 2.59 12.18
CA ALA A 49 -7.90 3.57 12.13
C ALA A 49 -7.84 4.47 13.37
N PRO A 50 -8.35 5.70 13.29
CA PRO A 50 -9.07 6.31 12.17
C PRO A 50 -8.19 6.93 11.10
N GLU A 51 -6.92 7.18 11.38
CA GLU A 51 -6.03 7.91 10.48
C GLU A 51 -5.46 7.03 9.37
N GLY A 52 -5.19 5.76 9.66
CA GLY A 52 -4.66 4.79 8.72
C GLY A 52 -5.69 3.77 8.26
N ARG A 53 -5.32 3.00 7.27
CA ARG A 53 -6.09 1.87 6.75
C ARG A 53 -5.13 0.77 6.32
N LEU A 54 -5.56 -0.48 6.50
CA LEU A 54 -4.82 -1.63 6.00
C LEU A 54 -5.82 -2.64 5.46
N LEU A 55 -5.87 -2.77 4.14
CA LEU A 55 -6.81 -3.64 3.45
C LEU A 55 -6.14 -4.94 3.02
N LEU A 56 -6.89 -6.02 3.13
CA LEU A 56 -6.50 -7.34 2.65
C LEU A 56 -7.50 -7.80 1.59
N ALA A 57 -6.98 -8.40 0.50
CA ALA A 57 -7.79 -9.13 -0.47
C ALA A 57 -7.69 -10.61 -0.13
N CYS A 58 -8.82 -11.21 0.21
CA CYS A 58 -8.87 -12.59 0.71
C CYS A 58 -9.80 -13.46 -0.11
N GLU A 59 -9.43 -14.73 -0.24
CA GLU A 59 -10.29 -15.77 -0.78
C GLU A 59 -10.33 -16.89 0.27
N GLY A 60 -11.44 -16.98 0.99
CA GLY A 60 -11.49 -17.81 2.20
C GLY A 60 -10.48 -17.31 3.23
N ASP A 61 -9.66 -18.19 3.75
CA ASP A 61 -8.62 -17.87 4.72
C ASP A 61 -7.29 -17.45 4.06
N THR A 62 -7.24 -17.43 2.72
CA THR A 62 -6.02 -17.10 1.98
C THR A 62 -5.95 -15.61 1.68
N VAL A 63 -4.87 -14.96 2.12
CA VAL A 63 -4.59 -13.57 1.77
C VAL A 63 -3.87 -13.54 0.42
N LEU A 64 -4.45 -12.83 -0.54
CA LEU A 64 -3.93 -12.75 -1.91
C LEU A 64 -3.23 -11.41 -2.20
N GLY A 65 -3.58 -10.36 -1.48
CA GLY A 65 -3.02 -9.04 -1.69
C GLY A 65 -3.27 -8.13 -0.51
N CYS A 66 -2.60 -6.99 -0.51
CA CYS A 66 -2.73 -5.97 0.54
C CYS A 66 -2.52 -4.57 -0.02
N ALA A 67 -2.99 -3.58 0.72
CA ALA A 67 -2.72 -2.17 0.48
C ALA A 67 -2.94 -1.40 1.78
N ALA A 68 -2.10 -0.42 2.04
CA ALA A 68 -2.21 0.35 3.27
C ALA A 68 -2.04 1.84 3.00
N LEU A 69 -2.56 2.68 3.89
CA LEU A 69 -2.27 4.11 3.91
C LEU A 69 -1.99 4.57 5.33
N ARG A 70 -1.17 5.61 5.42
CA ARG A 70 -0.85 6.26 6.69
C ARG A 70 -0.94 7.77 6.52
N ARG A 71 -1.18 8.47 7.64
CA ARG A 71 -1.24 9.92 7.66
C ARG A 71 0.13 10.54 7.38
N VAL A 72 0.16 11.60 6.55
CA VAL A 72 1.32 12.48 6.38
C VAL A 72 1.08 13.78 7.14
N ASP A 73 -0.08 14.40 6.93
CA ASP A 73 -0.55 15.58 7.64
C ASP A 73 -2.07 15.59 7.69
N THR A 74 -2.68 16.71 8.11
CA THR A 74 -4.14 16.79 8.28
C THR A 74 -4.94 16.57 7.00
N SER A 75 -4.35 16.78 5.84
CA SER A 75 -5.05 16.68 4.55
C SER A 75 -4.49 15.60 3.62
N THR A 76 -3.31 15.08 3.90
CA THR A 76 -2.58 14.16 3.01
C THR A 76 -2.28 12.84 3.69
N CYS A 77 -2.51 11.74 2.97
CA CYS A 77 -2.05 10.41 3.37
C CYS A 77 -1.11 9.83 2.32
N GLU A 78 -0.36 8.80 2.72
CA GLU A 78 0.59 8.11 1.85
C GLU A 78 0.18 6.65 1.70
N MET A 79 0.06 6.20 0.45
CA MET A 79 -0.22 4.79 0.14
C MET A 79 1.06 3.99 0.21
N LYS A 80 1.00 2.86 0.93
CA LYS A 80 2.15 1.98 1.19
C LYS A 80 1.74 0.53 1.05
N ARG A 81 2.71 -0.33 0.76
CA ARG A 81 2.54 -1.79 0.84
C ARG A 81 1.47 -2.33 -0.10
N VAL A 82 1.33 -1.75 -1.29
CA VAL A 82 0.45 -2.29 -2.34
C VAL A 82 1.13 -3.50 -2.96
N TYR A 83 0.54 -4.67 -2.80
CA TYR A 83 1.15 -5.90 -3.27
C TYR A 83 0.08 -6.96 -3.56
N VAL A 84 0.26 -7.68 -4.66
CA VAL A 84 -0.54 -8.84 -5.03
C VAL A 84 0.39 -10.03 -5.18
N ARG A 85 0.10 -11.13 -4.47
CA ARG A 85 0.91 -12.33 -4.56
C ARG A 85 0.95 -12.85 -6.00
N PRO A 86 2.09 -13.40 -6.45
CA PRO A 86 2.24 -13.83 -7.86
C PRO A 86 1.14 -14.74 -8.35
N ALA A 87 0.69 -15.70 -7.51
CA ALA A 87 -0.36 -16.66 -7.87
C ALA A 87 -1.73 -16.00 -8.12
N ALA A 88 -1.95 -14.79 -7.62
CA ALA A 88 -3.22 -14.07 -7.74
C ALA A 88 -3.18 -12.96 -8.81
N ARG A 89 -2.06 -12.77 -9.49
CA ARG A 89 -1.93 -11.74 -10.54
C ARG A 89 -2.78 -12.10 -11.75
N GLY A 90 -3.17 -11.08 -12.52
CA GLY A 90 -4.04 -11.26 -13.69
C GLY A 90 -5.52 -11.25 -13.35
N ARG A 91 -5.89 -11.02 -12.08
CA ARG A 91 -7.29 -10.96 -11.62
C ARG A 91 -7.74 -9.52 -11.30
N ASN A 92 -6.97 -8.53 -11.73
CA ASN A 92 -7.24 -7.10 -11.50
C ASN A 92 -7.27 -6.69 -10.01
N LEU A 93 -6.60 -7.46 -9.15
CA LEU A 93 -6.63 -7.22 -7.70
C LEU A 93 -5.90 -5.94 -7.30
N GLY A 94 -4.80 -5.62 -7.96
CA GLY A 94 -4.06 -4.37 -7.68
C GLY A 94 -4.94 -3.16 -7.84
N ARG A 95 -5.67 -3.07 -8.96
CA ARG A 95 -6.63 -1.98 -9.20
C ARG A 95 -7.74 -1.96 -8.15
N ARG A 96 -8.32 -3.10 -7.85
CA ARG A 96 -9.40 -3.19 -6.86
C ARG A 96 -8.95 -2.74 -5.48
N LEU A 97 -7.75 -3.15 -5.06
CA LEU A 97 -7.17 -2.74 -3.78
C LEU A 97 -6.91 -1.23 -3.74
N VAL A 98 -6.32 -0.67 -4.78
CA VAL A 98 -6.03 0.77 -4.84
C VAL A 98 -7.33 1.57 -4.87
N GLU A 99 -8.30 1.19 -5.69
CA GLU A 99 -9.59 1.89 -5.75
C GLU A 99 -10.33 1.86 -4.40
N ALA A 100 -10.31 0.71 -3.71
CA ALA A 100 -10.88 0.59 -2.37
C ALA A 100 -10.14 1.49 -1.37
N LEU A 101 -8.82 1.56 -1.47
CA LEU A 101 -8.01 2.39 -0.59
C LEU A 101 -8.26 3.88 -0.85
N LEU A 102 -8.46 4.29 -2.09
CA LEU A 102 -8.84 5.68 -2.43
C LEU A 102 -10.18 6.06 -1.79
N SER A 103 -11.16 5.15 -1.82
CA SER A 103 -12.44 5.36 -1.15
C SER A 103 -12.27 5.51 0.36
N GLU A 104 -11.43 4.67 0.96
CA GLU A 104 -11.13 4.75 2.39
C GLU A 104 -10.41 6.03 2.76
N ALA A 105 -9.50 6.52 1.91
CA ALA A 105 -8.83 7.79 2.13
C ALA A 105 -9.82 8.96 2.17
N LYS A 106 -10.79 8.97 1.26
CA LYS A 106 -11.86 9.99 1.26
C LYS A 106 -12.70 9.91 2.53
N LEU A 107 -13.09 8.72 2.95
CA LEU A 107 -13.88 8.52 4.17
C LEU A 107 -13.10 8.97 5.42
N ALA A 108 -11.78 8.81 5.42
CA ALA A 108 -10.94 9.27 6.52
C ALA A 108 -10.73 10.79 6.54
N GLY A 109 -11.21 11.51 5.51
CA GLY A 109 -11.16 12.97 5.45
C GLY A 109 -9.95 13.54 4.72
N TYR A 110 -9.15 12.71 4.06
CA TYR A 110 -8.01 13.20 3.28
C TYR A 110 -8.46 13.80 1.96
N SER A 111 -7.79 14.87 1.54
CA SER A 111 -8.02 15.53 0.25
C SER A 111 -6.95 15.19 -0.79
N ARG A 112 -5.89 14.49 -0.38
CA ARG A 112 -4.75 14.13 -1.24
C ARG A 112 -4.11 12.84 -0.76
N ILE A 113 -3.76 11.98 -1.71
CA ILE A 113 -2.98 10.77 -1.45
C ILE A 113 -1.72 10.78 -2.31
N CYS A 114 -0.60 10.38 -1.72
CA CYS A 114 0.67 10.32 -2.42
C CYS A 114 1.31 8.94 -2.23
N LEU A 115 2.31 8.67 -3.04
CA LEU A 115 3.05 7.42 -3.00
C LEU A 115 4.45 7.59 -3.61
N ASP A 116 5.33 6.63 -3.32
CA ASP A 116 6.53 6.41 -4.10
C ASP A 116 6.46 5.03 -4.76
N VAL A 117 7.03 4.90 -5.95
CA VAL A 117 7.06 3.64 -6.69
C VAL A 117 8.42 3.43 -7.33
N LEU A 118 8.98 2.23 -7.13
CA LEU A 118 10.28 1.87 -7.68
C LEU A 118 10.22 1.79 -9.21
N PRO A 119 11.34 2.10 -9.89
CA PRO A 119 11.36 2.10 -11.36
C PRO A 119 11.07 0.74 -11.98
N GLU A 120 11.38 -0.35 -11.28
CA GLU A 120 11.14 -1.71 -11.78
C GLU A 120 9.67 -2.13 -11.74
N PHE A 121 8.83 -1.44 -10.96
CA PHE A 121 7.40 -1.78 -10.83
C PHE A 121 6.59 -1.10 -11.94
N THR A 122 6.80 -1.51 -13.18
CA THR A 122 6.19 -0.87 -14.35
C THR A 122 4.67 -1.05 -14.41
N ALA A 123 4.17 -2.21 -14.01
CA ALA A 123 2.72 -2.47 -13.96
C ALA A 123 2.02 -1.56 -12.95
N ALA A 124 2.63 -1.34 -11.79
CA ALA A 124 2.11 -0.43 -10.78
C ALA A 124 2.10 1.02 -11.29
N GLN A 125 3.17 1.44 -11.95
CA GLN A 125 3.26 2.79 -12.55
C GLN A 125 2.14 3.01 -13.57
N THR A 126 1.88 2.03 -14.43
CA THR A 126 0.80 2.08 -15.42
C THR A 126 -0.57 2.19 -14.73
N LEU A 127 -0.78 1.41 -13.67
CA LEU A 127 -2.02 1.47 -12.89
C LEU A 127 -2.22 2.86 -12.29
N TYR A 128 -1.22 3.41 -11.63
CA TYR A 128 -1.33 4.72 -10.99
C TYR A 128 -1.60 5.82 -12.01
N ALA A 129 -0.90 5.81 -13.15
CA ALA A 129 -1.15 6.76 -14.22
C ALA A 129 -2.60 6.67 -14.72
N SER A 130 -3.12 5.45 -14.88
CA SER A 130 -4.50 5.24 -15.35
C SER A 130 -5.55 5.74 -14.36
N LEU A 131 -5.21 5.82 -13.07
CA LEU A 131 -6.09 6.34 -12.02
C LEU A 131 -5.99 7.86 -11.84
N GLY A 132 -5.09 8.52 -12.57
CA GLY A 132 -4.93 9.96 -12.54
C GLY A 132 -3.83 10.47 -11.62
N PHE A 133 -3.00 9.59 -11.07
CA PHE A 133 -1.82 10.03 -10.31
C PHE A 133 -0.86 10.76 -11.21
N VAL A 134 -0.27 11.84 -10.69
CA VAL A 134 0.68 12.71 -11.41
C VAL A 134 1.94 12.89 -10.58
N PRO A 135 3.08 13.23 -11.22
CA PRO A 135 4.32 13.52 -10.48
C PRO A 135 4.11 14.59 -9.40
N ALA A 136 4.75 14.40 -8.25
CA ALA A 136 4.63 15.29 -7.10
C ALA A 136 5.93 15.26 -6.28
N PRO A 137 6.16 16.27 -5.41
CA PRO A 137 7.30 16.23 -4.50
C PRO A 137 7.21 15.05 -3.53
N PRO A 138 8.36 14.48 -3.14
CA PRO A 138 8.38 13.37 -2.18
C PRO A 138 7.88 13.80 -0.79
N VAL A 139 7.17 12.90 -0.12
CA VAL A 139 6.75 13.06 1.29
C VAL A 139 7.55 12.17 2.23
N SER A 140 8.33 11.24 1.68
CA SER A 140 9.21 10.36 2.44
C SER A 140 10.50 10.15 1.67
N VAL A 141 11.54 9.68 2.38
CA VAL A 141 12.85 9.43 1.78
C VAL A 141 12.83 8.10 1.04
N ASN A 142 13.27 8.10 -0.21
CA ASN A 142 13.53 6.90 -0.97
C ASN A 142 14.79 7.12 -1.80
N PRO A 143 15.93 6.53 -1.42
CA PRO A 143 17.21 6.77 -2.09
C PRO A 143 17.39 5.98 -3.38
N VAL A 144 16.46 5.11 -3.76
CA VAL A 144 16.60 4.27 -4.96
C VAL A 144 16.53 5.15 -6.20
N PRO A 145 17.59 5.13 -7.06
CA PRO A 145 17.58 5.94 -8.28
C PRO A 145 16.41 5.57 -9.20
N GLY A 146 15.76 6.58 -9.78
CA GLY A 146 14.64 6.37 -10.69
C GLY A 146 13.30 6.19 -10.01
N THR A 147 13.24 6.24 -8.68
CA THR A 147 11.96 6.22 -7.94
C THR A 147 11.09 7.38 -8.37
N LYS A 148 9.82 7.08 -8.62
CA LYS A 148 8.82 8.11 -8.95
C LYS A 148 7.99 8.44 -7.71
N PHE A 149 7.73 9.73 -7.54
CA PHE A 149 6.86 10.25 -6.48
C PHE A 149 5.61 10.81 -7.13
N LEU A 150 4.46 10.30 -6.74
CA LEU A 150 3.18 10.59 -7.38
C LEU A 150 2.15 11.01 -6.34
N ALA A 151 1.14 11.77 -6.79
CA ALA A 151 0.02 12.17 -5.95
C ALA A 151 -1.27 12.24 -6.75
N LEU A 152 -2.39 12.14 -6.03
CA LEU A 152 -3.73 12.26 -6.58
C LEU A 152 -4.58 13.11 -5.65
N ALA A 153 -5.30 14.09 -6.21
CA ALA A 153 -6.32 14.82 -5.48
C ALA A 153 -7.55 13.92 -5.28
N LEU A 154 -8.07 13.91 -4.08
CA LEU A 154 -9.22 13.08 -3.71
C LEU A 154 -10.53 13.84 -3.76
#